data_3fae51bedf6c3a26bf3e37ad36277ff2
#
_entry.id   3fae51bedf6c3a26bf3e37ad36277ff2
#
_cell.length_a   1.000
_cell.length_b   1.000
_cell.length_c   1.000
_cell.angle_alpha   90.00
_cell.angle_beta   90.00
_cell.angle_gamma   90.00
#
_symmetry.space_group_name_H-M   'P 1'
#
loop_
_entity.id
_entity.type
_entity.pdbx_description
1 polymer ?
#
loop_
_entity_poly.entity_id
_entity_poly.type
_entity_poly.pdbx_seq_one_letter_code
_entity_poly.pdbx_strand_id
1 'polypeptide(L)'
;MKFTYPMMILAFLTXGCQKTEFKSXTPKAXATAEQVYSQLTXPSHSRQFTQGIPGTXYENKFTQVXPLLDILIVIDNSGSMSEEQAEVANRMEALXMYVTEADWQISVVTTDNQGDCYRGLIKKSDLDKVTKFKNAILAGTDGXSDEQGXQQTIVGLQGACVGQNPWLRDNSVVASIIISDEDNCSNGNCGDNIDWAMXTKTXLDSIRTTGENAALYGLIKKPGDATCTDARRDGVEYNRAVDLIGGAVGSICDANYTNTFKIISDDIANLLVNKYTLDPLPDDGEVKITIGDEXFXDFTVEXDLLTFNSIPAAGTELSISYRSGRXGVVYXRLXLDLDYVPESIDVQXGDTSLEQGTYLLDEQTNELVLPEDLQNVTFSVNWLEPIPLKYSFDVASDLIRSEGVTVYVDQEIFDTTITYDDDRGRVELNPPPPQGSSISLFYKLRQK
;
A
#
# COMPACT_ATOMS: atom_id res chain seq x y z
N MET A 1 54.20 -27.09 3.62
CA MET A 1 54.47 -26.83 5.05
C MET A 1 53.35 -27.50 5.84
N LYS A 2 53.66 -28.56 6.56
CA LYS A 2 52.70 -29.27 7.42
C LYS A 2 52.68 -28.59 8.79
N PHE A 3 51.58 -28.01 9.14
CA PHE A 3 51.39 -27.54 10.51
C PHE A 3 50.77 -28.67 11.34
N THR A 4 51.58 -29.15 12.27
CA THR A 4 51.10 -30.10 13.29
C THR A 4 50.70 -29.31 14.52
N TYR A 5 49.45 -29.44 14.91
CA TYR A 5 48.98 -28.92 16.19
C TYR A 5 49.31 -29.92 17.30
N PRO A 6 49.85 -29.46 18.41
CA PRO A 6 50.11 -30.39 19.53
C PRO A 6 48.79 -30.67 20.25
N MET A 7 48.54 -31.93 20.49
CA MET A 7 47.44 -32.44 21.32
C MET A 7 47.74 -32.08 22.78
N MET A 8 46.94 -31.21 23.34
CA MET A 8 47.07 -30.81 24.76
C MET A 8 46.45 -31.91 25.64
N ILE A 9 47.30 -32.72 26.25
CA ILE A 9 46.86 -33.73 27.24
C ILE A 9 46.68 -32.99 28.58
N LEU A 10 45.41 -32.90 29.02
CA LEU A 10 45.13 -32.34 30.34
C LEU A 10 45.45 -33.35 31.42
N ALA A 11 46.56 -33.15 32.09
CA ALA A 11 46.96 -34.01 33.22
C ALA A 11 46.21 -33.53 34.48
N PHE A 12 45.42 -34.42 35.08
CA PHE A 12 44.84 -34.17 36.39
C PHE A 12 45.92 -34.35 37.48
N LEU A 13 46.30 -33.26 38.10
CA LEU A 13 47.15 -33.26 39.30
C LEU A 13 46.28 -33.54 40.52
N THR A 14 46.47 -34.70 41.10
CA THR A 14 45.95 -34.98 42.44
C THR A 14 46.95 -34.42 43.47
N UNK A 15 46.63 -33.41 44.01
CA UNK A 15 47.36 -32.94 45.01
C UNK A 15 47.06 -33.55 46.24
N GLY A 16 47.80 -34.06 46.78
CA GLY A 16 47.67 -34.50 48.14
C GLY A 16 47.72 -33.32 49.13
N CYS A 17 46.71 -33.09 49.82
CA CYS A 17 46.69 -32.10 50.88
C CYS A 17 47.31 -32.65 52.17
N GLN A 18 48.36 -32.01 52.62
CA GLN A 18 48.84 -32.20 53.99
C GLN A 18 47.84 -31.55 54.98
N LYS A 19 47.51 -32.31 56.04
CA LYS A 19 46.62 -31.89 57.12
C LYS A 19 47.22 -30.72 57.90
N THR A 20 46.55 -29.62 57.86
CA THR A 20 46.59 -28.64 58.96
C THR A 20 45.16 -28.54 59.51
N GLU A 21 45.03 -28.88 60.79
CA GLU A 21 43.73 -28.85 61.45
C GLU A 21 43.21 -27.42 61.63
N PHE A 22 42.42 -26.98 60.73
CA PHE A 22 41.45 -25.90 61.00
C PHE A 22 40.07 -26.55 60.91
N LYS A 23 39.32 -26.54 62.00
CA LYS A 23 37.92 -26.92 62.00
C LYS A 23 37.10 -25.89 61.23
N SER A 24 37.20 -25.92 59.98
CA SER A 24 36.18 -25.34 59.15
C SER A 24 35.65 -26.49 58.30
N UNK A 25 34.48 -26.88 58.19
CA UNK A 25 33.99 -27.61 57.54
C UNK A 25 34.35 -27.56 56.36
N THR A 26 35.06 -28.08 56.01
CA THR A 26 35.39 -28.24 54.61
C THR A 26 34.13 -28.49 53.84
N PRO A 27 33.81 -27.66 52.91
CA PRO A 27 32.67 -28.02 52.05
C PRO A 27 32.96 -29.39 51.42
N LYS A 28 32.06 -30.35 51.63
CA LYS A 28 32.14 -31.63 50.92
C LYS A 28 32.19 -31.36 49.44
N ALA A 29 33.18 -31.91 48.77
CA ALA A 29 33.29 -31.70 47.31
C ALA A 29 32.05 -32.23 46.59
N UNK A 30 31.23 -31.43 45.96
CA UNK A 30 30.20 -31.76 45.38
C UNK A 30 30.55 -32.68 44.44
N ALA A 31 30.04 -33.63 44.24
CA ALA A 31 30.20 -34.57 43.12
C ALA A 31 29.59 -33.98 41.85
N THR A 32 30.27 -34.08 40.79
CA THR A 32 29.71 -33.64 39.49
C THR A 32 28.94 -34.80 38.87
N ALA A 33 27.71 -34.52 38.44
CA ALA A 33 26.90 -35.46 37.68
C ALA A 33 26.81 -35.01 36.22
N GLU A 34 26.75 -35.97 35.35
CA GLU A 34 26.43 -35.75 33.94
C GLU A 34 25.24 -36.61 33.59
N GLN A 35 24.27 -36.00 32.91
CA GLN A 35 23.16 -36.73 32.31
C GLN A 35 23.09 -36.41 30.83
N VAL A 36 22.92 -37.45 30.02
CA VAL A 36 22.96 -37.35 28.55
C VAL A 36 21.55 -37.64 28.01
N TYR A 37 21.13 -36.83 27.09
CA TYR A 37 19.83 -36.92 26.40
C TYR A 37 20.04 -36.76 24.89
N SER A 38 19.06 -37.20 24.11
CA SER A 38 19.00 -36.92 22.68
C SER A 38 17.77 -36.03 22.43
N GLN A 39 17.94 -35.03 21.60
CA GLN A 39 16.81 -34.20 21.15
C GLN A 39 16.04 -34.97 20.06
N LEU A 40 14.77 -34.63 19.92
CA LEU A 40 13.92 -35.18 18.86
C LEU A 40 14.41 -34.73 17.48
N THR A 41 14.15 -35.57 16.47
CA THR A 41 14.48 -35.26 15.07
C THR A 41 13.19 -35.01 14.29
N UNK A 42 12.94 -33.97 13.55
CA UNK A 42 11.96 -33.63 12.96
C UNK A 42 11.85 -34.46 11.92
N PRO A 43 10.76 -34.87 11.49
CA PRO A 43 10.54 -35.65 10.25
C PRO A 43 10.93 -34.86 9.00
N SER A 44 11.50 -35.55 8.06
CA SER A 44 11.90 -34.95 6.77
C SER A 44 10.86 -35.25 5.69
N HIS A 45 10.56 -34.29 4.85
CA HIS A 45 9.63 -34.38 3.74
C HIS A 45 10.31 -33.92 2.44
N SER A 46 9.79 -34.39 1.30
CA SER A 46 10.25 -34.02 -0.02
C SER A 46 9.07 -33.98 -0.99
N ARG A 47 9.03 -32.97 -1.85
CA ARG A 47 8.00 -32.84 -2.89
C ARG A 47 8.64 -32.42 -4.20
N GLN A 48 8.28 -33.10 -5.29
CA GLN A 48 8.84 -32.79 -6.61
C GLN A 48 7.88 -31.92 -7.45
N PHE A 49 8.49 -31.06 -8.23
CA PHE A 49 7.80 -30.13 -9.15
C PHE A 49 8.53 -30.15 -10.49
N THR A 50 7.79 -29.94 -11.58
CA THR A 50 8.37 -29.74 -12.91
C THR A 50 8.12 -28.31 -13.33
N GLN A 51 9.20 -27.54 -13.48
CA GLN A 51 9.13 -26.14 -13.88
C GLN A 51 8.73 -26.04 -15.36
N GLY A 52 7.71 -25.28 -15.65
CA GLY A 52 7.33 -24.95 -17.01
C GLY A 52 8.31 -23.96 -17.64
N ILE A 53 8.09 -23.65 -18.91
CA ILE A 53 8.92 -22.67 -19.62
C ILE A 53 8.45 -21.27 -19.19
N PRO A 54 9.29 -20.49 -18.54
CA PRO A 54 8.90 -19.11 -18.17
C PRO A 54 8.78 -18.25 -19.43
N GLY A 55 7.80 -17.37 -19.45
CA GLY A 55 7.63 -16.41 -20.54
C GLY A 55 8.78 -15.42 -20.64
N THR A 56 8.80 -14.61 -21.71
CA THR A 56 9.78 -13.54 -21.91
C THR A 56 9.58 -12.41 -20.89
N UNK A 57 10.28 -11.87 -20.15
CA UNK A 57 10.26 -10.96 -19.34
C UNK A 57 10.20 -9.81 -20.01
N TYR A 58 9.50 -8.94 -19.83
CA TYR A 58 9.34 -7.60 -20.34
C TYR A 58 9.64 -6.60 -19.23
N GLU A 59 10.35 -5.57 -19.54
CA GLU A 59 10.66 -4.50 -18.59
C GLU A 59 10.45 -3.15 -19.27
N ASN A 60 9.57 -2.34 -18.75
CA ASN A 60 9.27 -0.99 -19.21
C ASN A 60 9.63 0.01 -18.12
N LYS A 61 10.46 0.99 -18.48
CA LYS A 61 10.84 2.08 -17.57
C LYS A 61 10.24 3.38 -18.05
N PHE A 62 9.68 4.15 -17.12
CA PHE A 62 9.15 5.48 -17.44
C PHE A 62 9.23 6.37 -16.19
N THR A 63 9.22 7.67 -16.44
CA THR A 63 9.17 8.66 -15.36
C THR A 63 7.73 9.10 -15.14
N GLN A 64 7.24 8.97 -13.93
CA GLN A 64 5.90 9.41 -13.56
C GLN A 64 5.76 10.91 -13.78
N VAL A 65 4.76 11.33 -14.53
CA VAL A 65 4.41 12.75 -14.70
C VAL A 65 3.25 13.09 -13.80
N UNK A 66 3.04 14.16 -13.21
CA UNK A 66 2.16 14.52 -12.50
C UNK A 66 1.08 14.51 -13.18
N PRO A 67 0.16 13.99 -12.84
CA PRO A 67 -1.10 14.14 -13.55
C PRO A 67 -1.57 15.59 -13.54
N LEU A 68 -2.01 16.05 -14.66
CA LEU A 68 -2.49 17.42 -14.81
C LEU A 68 -3.99 17.45 -14.53
N LEU A 69 -4.42 18.38 -13.67
CA LEU A 69 -5.82 18.53 -13.30
C LEU A 69 -6.26 19.98 -13.53
N ASP A 70 -7.22 20.18 -14.42
CA ASP A 70 -7.81 21.47 -14.71
C ASP A 70 -9.25 21.49 -14.17
N ILE A 71 -9.50 22.34 -13.18
CA ILE A 71 -10.82 22.48 -12.54
C ILE A 71 -11.47 23.78 -13.02
N LEU A 72 -12.66 23.68 -13.55
CA LEU A 72 -13.50 24.86 -13.82
C LEU A 72 -14.57 24.96 -12.75
N ILE A 73 -14.66 26.09 -12.08
CA ILE A 73 -15.78 26.38 -11.18
C ILE A 73 -16.66 27.45 -11.85
N VAL A 74 -17.92 27.13 -11.96
CA VAL A 74 -18.95 28.05 -12.47
C VAL A 74 -19.80 28.44 -11.25
N ILE A 75 -19.58 29.66 -10.75
CA ILE A 75 -20.18 30.12 -9.49
C ILE A 75 -21.32 31.11 -9.79
N ASP A 76 -22.48 30.82 -9.28
CA ASP A 76 -23.63 31.67 -9.34
C ASP A 76 -23.37 32.98 -8.56
N ASN A 77 -23.60 34.09 -9.23
CA ASN A 77 -23.42 35.42 -8.66
C ASN A 77 -24.78 36.20 -8.55
N SER A 78 -25.88 35.46 -8.48
CA SER A 78 -27.21 36.05 -8.22
C SER A 78 -27.37 36.52 -6.76
N GLY A 79 -28.41 37.27 -6.51
CA GLY A 79 -28.64 37.93 -5.23
C GLY A 79 -28.78 37.02 -4.00
N SER A 80 -29.14 35.77 -4.20
CA SER A 80 -29.33 34.80 -3.11
C SER A 80 -28.03 34.16 -2.63
N MET A 81 -26.95 34.20 -3.41
CA MET A 81 -25.74 33.36 -3.24
C MET A 81 -24.70 33.87 -2.24
N SER A 82 -25.00 34.93 -1.47
CA SER A 82 -23.99 35.54 -0.57
C SER A 82 -23.41 34.59 0.47
N GLU A 83 -24.26 33.78 1.10
CA GLU A 83 -23.83 32.85 2.15
C GLU A 83 -23.11 31.62 1.55
N GLU A 84 -23.64 31.15 0.42
CA GLU A 84 -23.09 30.00 -0.31
C GLU A 84 -21.66 30.29 -0.83
N GLN A 85 -21.48 31.47 -1.46
CA GLN A 85 -20.17 31.92 -1.91
C GLN A 85 -19.18 31.99 -0.72
N ALA A 86 -19.60 32.51 0.43
CA ALA A 86 -18.74 32.61 1.62
C ALA A 86 -18.35 31.22 2.16
N GLU A 87 -19.29 30.28 2.14
CA GLU A 87 -19.01 28.90 2.56
C GLU A 87 -18.04 28.19 1.60
N VAL A 88 -18.31 28.27 0.29
CA VAL A 88 -17.45 27.68 -0.75
C VAL A 88 -16.01 28.24 -0.69
N ALA A 89 -15.91 29.58 -0.48
CA ALA A 89 -14.61 30.28 -0.43
C ALA A 89 -13.64 29.70 0.65
N ASN A 90 -14.20 29.05 1.66
CA ASN A 90 -13.40 28.46 2.74
C ASN A 90 -13.14 26.96 2.55
N ARG A 91 -13.46 26.37 1.39
CA ARG A 91 -13.41 24.91 1.17
C ARG A 91 -12.35 24.43 0.16
N MET A 92 -11.44 25.30 -0.24
CA MET A 92 -10.38 24.93 -1.20
C MET A 92 -9.58 23.70 -0.71
N GLU A 93 -9.30 23.64 0.59
CA GLU A 93 -8.54 22.50 1.16
C GLU A 93 -9.32 21.18 1.05
N ALA A 94 -10.63 21.22 1.19
CA ALA A 94 -11.47 20.03 1.03
C ALA A 94 -11.49 19.55 -0.44
N LEU A 95 -11.57 20.51 -1.35
CA LEU A 95 -11.52 20.22 -2.79
C LEU A 95 -10.17 19.65 -3.25
N UNK A 96 -9.19 19.99 -2.72
CA UNK A 96 -8.06 19.56 -3.03
C UNK A 96 -7.55 18.52 -2.28
N MET A 97 -8.26 17.91 -1.43
CA MET A 97 -7.76 16.96 -0.39
C MET A 97 -7.15 15.69 -0.98
N TYR A 98 -7.83 15.08 -1.90
CA TYR A 98 -7.40 13.80 -2.49
C TYR A 98 -6.62 13.95 -3.80
N VAL A 99 -6.41 15.19 -4.22
CA VAL A 99 -5.69 15.48 -5.48
C VAL A 99 -4.41 16.29 -5.25
N THR A 100 -3.86 16.21 -4.04
CA THR A 100 -2.67 16.98 -3.65
C THR A 100 -1.44 16.67 -4.51
N GLU A 101 -1.33 15.46 -5.04
CA GLU A 101 -0.19 15.07 -5.89
C GLU A 101 -0.32 15.53 -7.33
N ALA A 102 -1.54 15.86 -7.78
CA ALA A 102 -1.75 16.40 -9.13
C ALA A 102 -1.17 17.82 -9.24
N ASP A 103 -0.72 18.18 -10.43
CA ASP A 103 -0.45 19.57 -10.79
C ASP A 103 -1.78 20.21 -11.19
N TRP A 104 -2.46 20.81 -10.21
CA TRP A 104 -3.80 21.34 -10.45
C TRP A 104 -3.80 22.85 -10.70
N GLN A 105 -4.77 23.28 -11.48
CA GLN A 105 -5.18 24.68 -11.59
C GLN A 105 -6.70 24.79 -11.61
N ILE A 106 -7.21 25.92 -11.10
CA ILE A 106 -8.64 26.18 -10.96
C ILE A 106 -8.96 27.49 -11.68
N SER A 107 -9.80 27.43 -12.70
CA SER A 107 -10.37 28.61 -13.35
C SER A 107 -11.77 28.84 -12.81
N VAL A 108 -12.10 30.06 -12.50
CA VAL A 108 -13.41 30.42 -11.95
C VAL A 108 -14.11 31.41 -12.91
N VAL A 109 -15.37 31.08 -13.27
CA VAL A 109 -16.24 31.94 -14.03
C VAL A 109 -17.58 32.03 -13.30
N THR A 110 -18.40 33.06 -13.61
CA THR A 110 -19.75 33.16 -13.06
C THR A 110 -20.78 32.54 -14.00
N THR A 111 -21.97 32.28 -13.49
CA THR A 111 -23.14 31.86 -14.29
C THR A 111 -23.68 32.97 -15.18
N ASP A 112 -23.24 34.21 -14.98
CA ASP A 112 -23.71 35.38 -15.71
C ASP A 112 -22.88 35.58 -16.99
N ASN A 113 -23.56 35.80 -18.10
CA ASN A 113 -22.92 36.08 -19.41
C ASN A 113 -22.69 37.57 -19.65
N GLN A 114 -23.06 38.42 -18.71
CA GLN A 114 -22.90 39.88 -18.84
C GLN A 114 -21.69 40.36 -18.05
N GLY A 115 -20.93 41.26 -18.66
CA GLY A 115 -19.77 41.86 -18.01
C GLY A 115 -18.58 40.91 -17.87
N ASP A 116 -17.91 40.99 -16.74
CA ASP A 116 -16.67 40.25 -16.44
C ASP A 116 -16.98 38.87 -15.82
N CYS A 117 -17.39 37.92 -16.65
CA CYS A 117 -17.70 36.57 -16.19
C CYS A 117 -16.47 35.85 -15.61
N TYR A 118 -15.24 36.22 -16.00
CA TYR A 118 -14.03 35.58 -15.53
C TYR A 118 -13.56 36.12 -14.17
N ARG A 119 -13.34 35.22 -13.22
CA ARG A 119 -12.95 35.57 -11.86
C ARG A 119 -11.47 35.35 -11.56
N GLY A 120 -10.81 34.47 -12.30
CA GLY A 120 -9.40 34.24 -12.12
C GLY A 120 -8.94 32.80 -12.40
N LEU A 121 -7.62 32.65 -12.51
CA LEU A 121 -6.96 31.34 -12.60
C LEU A 121 -6.03 31.19 -11.37
N ILE A 122 -6.25 30.13 -10.61
CA ILE A 122 -5.49 29.80 -9.41
C ILE A 122 -4.65 28.55 -9.72
N LYS A 123 -3.35 28.59 -9.46
CA LYS A 123 -2.45 27.46 -9.71
C LYS A 123 -1.94 26.88 -8.39
N LYS A 124 -1.66 25.60 -8.36
CA LYS A 124 -1.04 24.92 -7.21
C LYS A 124 0.23 25.64 -6.76
N SER A 125 1.00 26.16 -7.71
CA SER A 125 2.27 26.87 -7.47
C SER A 125 2.11 28.27 -6.90
N ASP A 126 0.91 28.86 -6.91
CA ASP A 126 0.70 30.21 -6.39
C ASP A 126 0.93 30.25 -4.87
N LEU A 127 1.75 31.16 -4.39
CA LEU A 127 2.01 31.32 -2.97
C LEU A 127 0.79 31.82 -2.20
N ASP A 128 -0.06 32.61 -2.88
CA ASP A 128 -1.27 33.22 -2.33
C ASP A 128 -2.57 32.52 -2.83
N LYS A 129 -2.47 31.22 -3.20
CA LYS A 129 -3.58 30.47 -3.82
C LYS A 129 -4.86 30.49 -3.02
N VAL A 130 -4.78 30.41 -1.68
CA VAL A 130 -5.97 30.46 -0.81
C VAL A 130 -6.69 31.81 -0.96
N THR A 131 -5.95 32.90 -0.93
CA THR A 131 -6.50 34.24 -1.10
C THR A 131 -7.09 34.44 -2.50
N LYS A 132 -6.37 33.98 -3.54
CA LYS A 132 -6.87 34.04 -4.93
C LYS A 132 -8.16 33.25 -5.09
N PHE A 133 -8.22 32.05 -4.51
CA PHE A 133 -9.42 31.21 -4.55
C PHE A 133 -10.59 31.92 -3.90
N LYS A 134 -10.39 32.42 -2.66
CA LYS A 134 -11.47 33.17 -1.94
C LYS A 134 -11.96 34.35 -2.75
N ASN A 135 -11.08 35.17 -3.31
CA ASN A 135 -11.45 36.34 -4.10
C ASN A 135 -12.19 35.97 -5.38
N ALA A 136 -11.84 34.84 -6.01
CA ALA A 136 -12.50 34.38 -7.22
C ALA A 136 -13.91 33.87 -6.93
N ILE A 137 -14.05 33.10 -5.83
CA ILE A 137 -15.37 32.53 -5.43
C ILE A 137 -16.32 33.61 -4.92
N LEU A 138 -15.82 34.65 -4.22
CA LEU A 138 -16.64 35.78 -3.75
C LEU A 138 -16.94 36.70 -4.95
N ALA A 139 -17.76 36.19 -5.87
CA ALA A 139 -18.06 36.85 -7.15
C ALA A 139 -18.98 38.06 -7.02
N GLY A 140 -19.60 38.20 -5.85
CA GLY A 140 -20.63 39.24 -5.62
C GLY A 140 -22.03 38.69 -5.87
N THR A 141 -23.03 39.56 -5.72
CA THR A 141 -24.45 39.17 -5.79
C THR A 141 -25.26 40.14 -6.70
N ASP A 142 -24.60 40.73 -7.70
CA ASP A 142 -25.19 41.66 -8.65
C ASP A 142 -25.45 41.03 -10.03
N GLY A 143 -25.36 39.74 -10.12
CA GLY A 143 -25.60 39.00 -11.36
C GLY A 143 -27.10 38.91 -11.73
N UNK A 144 -27.24 38.35 -12.84
CA UNK A 144 -28.53 38.20 -13.31
C UNK A 144 -29.20 37.13 -12.51
N SER A 145 -30.49 37.07 -12.78
CA SER A 145 -31.34 36.05 -12.16
C SER A 145 -31.62 34.86 -13.08
N ASP A 146 -31.10 34.90 -14.28
CA ASP A 146 -31.21 33.80 -15.27
C ASP A 146 -29.87 33.06 -15.34
N GLU A 147 -29.72 32.07 -14.48
CA GLU A 147 -28.45 31.36 -14.27
C GLU A 147 -28.08 30.52 -15.50
N GLN A 148 -26.90 30.74 -16.06
CA GLN A 148 -26.52 30.17 -17.35
C GLN A 148 -25.40 29.14 -17.17
N GLY A 149 -25.45 28.41 -16.14
CA GLY A 149 -24.41 27.46 -15.76
C GLY A 149 -23.90 26.51 -16.87
N UNK A 150 -24.60 25.90 -17.54
CA UNK A 150 -24.38 25.11 -18.54
C UNK A 150 -23.69 25.73 -19.57
N GLN A 151 -24.19 26.99 -20.09
CA GLN A 151 -23.53 27.80 -21.13
C GLN A 151 -22.18 28.32 -20.65
N GLN A 152 -22.12 28.81 -19.41
CA GLN A 152 -20.87 29.35 -18.85
C GLN A 152 -19.82 28.24 -18.61
N THR A 153 -20.25 27.00 -18.41
CA THR A 153 -19.30 25.84 -18.40
C THR A 153 -18.62 25.75 -19.78
N ILE A 154 -19.37 25.79 -20.86
CA ILE A 154 -18.83 25.74 -22.23
C ILE A 154 -17.88 26.92 -22.48
N VAL A 155 -18.34 28.13 -22.15
CA VAL A 155 -17.57 29.38 -22.35
C VAL A 155 -16.27 29.34 -21.54
N GLY A 156 -16.34 28.91 -20.28
CA GLY A 156 -15.18 28.81 -19.37
C GLY A 156 -14.18 27.76 -19.83
N LEU A 157 -14.63 26.59 -20.32
CA LEU A 157 -13.77 25.55 -20.85
C LEU A 157 -13.03 26.04 -22.11
N GLN A 158 -13.72 26.79 -22.95
CA GLN A 158 -13.12 27.37 -24.18
C GLN A 158 -12.18 28.54 -23.90
N GLY A 159 -12.14 29.05 -22.66
CA GLY A 159 -11.35 30.25 -22.34
C GLY A 159 -11.95 31.50 -22.99
N ALA A 160 -13.27 31.50 -23.21
CA ALA A 160 -13.93 32.52 -24.02
C ALA A 160 -14.68 33.59 -23.16
N CYS A 161 -14.67 33.47 -21.84
CA CYS A 161 -15.19 34.48 -20.94
C CYS A 161 -14.37 35.77 -21.07
N VAL A 162 -15.01 36.92 -21.02
CA VAL A 162 -14.33 38.22 -21.15
C VAL A 162 -13.19 38.30 -20.10
N GLY A 163 -11.97 38.54 -20.57
CA GLY A 163 -10.79 38.62 -19.71
C GLY A 163 -10.09 37.27 -19.44
N GLN A 164 -10.72 36.16 -19.84
CA GLN A 164 -10.11 34.84 -19.74
C GLN A 164 -9.21 34.60 -20.96
N ASN A 165 -8.20 33.79 -20.80
CA ASN A 165 -7.35 33.27 -21.88
C ASN A 165 -7.53 31.75 -21.96
N PRO A 166 -7.18 31.10 -23.08
CA PRO A 166 -7.11 29.65 -23.12
C PRO A 166 -6.23 29.14 -21.98
N TRP A 167 -6.71 28.17 -21.21
CA TRP A 167 -6.07 27.75 -19.97
C TRP A 167 -5.98 26.25 -19.81
N LEU A 168 -6.84 25.49 -20.52
CA LEU A 168 -6.80 24.03 -20.45
C LEU A 168 -5.48 23.51 -21.00
N ARG A 169 -4.85 22.61 -20.25
CA ARG A 169 -3.57 22.00 -20.64
C ARG A 169 -3.84 20.68 -21.39
N ASP A 170 -2.98 20.37 -22.35
CA ASP A 170 -3.09 19.12 -23.09
C ASP A 170 -2.96 17.93 -22.10
N ASN A 171 -3.80 16.91 -22.30
CA ASN A 171 -3.81 15.67 -21.53
C ASN A 171 -4.13 15.83 -20.02
N SER A 172 -4.70 16.99 -19.61
CA SER A 172 -5.20 17.12 -18.25
C SER A 172 -6.53 16.39 -18.07
N VAL A 173 -6.79 15.92 -16.83
CA VAL A 173 -8.16 15.60 -16.41
C VAL A 173 -8.91 16.93 -16.25
N VAL A 174 -10.16 16.99 -16.67
CA VAL A 174 -11.00 18.19 -16.62
C VAL A 174 -12.19 17.93 -15.69
N ALA A 175 -12.27 18.70 -14.61
CA ALA A 175 -13.39 18.65 -13.67
C ALA A 175 -14.13 19.99 -13.73
N SER A 176 -15.41 19.97 -14.06
CA SER A 176 -16.25 21.18 -14.03
C SER A 176 -17.22 21.11 -12.85
N ILE A 177 -17.35 22.18 -12.09
CA ILE A 177 -18.20 22.23 -10.89
C ILE A 177 -19.15 23.43 -11.03
N ILE A 178 -20.45 23.18 -11.12
CA ILE A 178 -21.48 24.23 -11.14
C ILE A 178 -22.02 24.40 -9.71
N ILE A 179 -22.06 25.63 -9.24
CA ILE A 179 -22.52 25.99 -7.89
C ILE A 179 -23.64 27.02 -8.03
N SER A 180 -24.89 26.63 -7.73
CA SER A 180 -26.05 27.52 -7.89
C SER A 180 -27.22 27.03 -7.06
N ASP A 181 -28.00 27.99 -6.53
CA ASP A 181 -29.29 27.74 -5.83
C ASP A 181 -30.49 27.83 -6.75
N GLU A 182 -30.25 28.01 -8.06
CA GLU A 182 -31.30 28.05 -9.11
C GLU A 182 -30.99 26.99 -10.19
N ASP A 183 -31.95 26.75 -11.11
CA ASP A 183 -31.72 25.84 -12.25
C ASP A 183 -31.15 26.59 -13.45
N ASN A 184 -30.73 25.85 -14.44
CA ASN A 184 -30.13 26.38 -15.66
C ASN A 184 -31.12 27.18 -16.50
N CYS A 185 -30.74 28.40 -16.81
CA CYS A 185 -31.49 29.30 -17.74
C CYS A 185 -30.53 29.79 -18.83
N SER A 186 -29.72 28.89 -19.37
CA SER A 186 -28.73 29.21 -20.41
C SER A 186 -29.40 29.95 -21.60
N ASN A 187 -28.70 30.86 -22.21
CA ASN A 187 -29.19 31.77 -23.24
C ASN A 187 -30.24 32.77 -22.72
N GLY A 188 -30.33 32.93 -21.40
CA GLY A 188 -31.32 33.83 -20.75
C GLY A 188 -32.74 33.35 -20.94
N ASN A 189 -32.96 32.04 -21.09
CA ASN A 189 -34.29 31.47 -21.33
C ASN A 189 -34.43 30.10 -20.67
N CYS A 190 -35.11 30.06 -19.53
CA CYS A 190 -35.30 28.84 -18.74
C CYS A 190 -36.21 27.80 -19.43
N GLY A 191 -36.77 28.10 -20.55
CA GLY A 191 -37.70 27.23 -21.26
C GLY A 191 -37.39 27.07 -22.74
N ASP A 192 -36.16 27.34 -23.15
CA ASP A 192 -35.81 27.14 -24.57
C ASP A 192 -35.72 25.63 -24.90
N ASN A 193 -35.67 25.33 -26.19
CA ASN A 193 -35.64 23.93 -26.66
C ASN A 193 -34.23 23.44 -26.90
N ILE A 194 -33.22 24.14 -26.35
CA ILE A 194 -31.82 23.76 -26.50
C ILE A 194 -31.46 22.75 -25.39
N ASP A 195 -30.93 21.63 -25.79
CA ASP A 195 -30.42 20.63 -24.83
C ASP A 195 -29.04 21.05 -24.32
N TRP A 196 -29.02 21.93 -23.32
CA TRP A 196 -27.76 22.45 -22.75
C TRP A 196 -26.94 21.38 -22.04
N ALA A 197 -27.58 20.37 -21.48
CA ALA A 197 -26.82 19.22 -20.91
C ALA A 197 -26.06 18.51 -21.98
N MET A 198 -26.67 18.25 -23.11
CA MET A 198 -26.00 17.64 -24.27
C MET A 198 -24.93 18.56 -24.89
N UNK A 199 -25.11 19.76 -24.69
CA UNK A 199 -24.23 20.66 -25.17
C UNK A 199 -23.03 20.75 -24.46
N THR A 200 -23.19 20.71 -23.25
CA THR A 200 -22.06 20.66 -22.31
C THR A 200 -21.28 19.32 -22.46
N LYS A 201 -21.97 18.21 -22.53
CA LYS A 201 -21.35 16.92 -22.77
C LYS A 201 -20.53 16.95 -24.06
N THR A 202 -21.08 17.44 -25.13
CA THR A 202 -20.41 17.56 -26.42
C THR A 202 -19.12 18.45 -26.33
N UNK A 203 -19.24 19.41 -25.42
CA UNK A 203 -18.24 20.22 -25.15
C UNK A 203 -17.14 19.58 -24.56
N LEU A 204 -17.38 18.86 -23.59
CA LEU A 204 -16.40 18.05 -22.87
C LEU A 204 -15.83 16.93 -23.73
N ASP A 205 -16.66 16.18 -24.42
CA ASP A 205 -16.21 15.08 -25.30
C ASP A 205 -15.28 15.56 -26.44
N SER A 206 -15.38 16.82 -26.83
CA SER A 206 -14.48 17.35 -27.86
C SER A 206 -13.06 17.63 -27.33
N ILE A 207 -12.91 17.69 -26.01
CA ILE A 207 -11.62 17.98 -25.36
C ILE A 207 -11.11 16.80 -24.52
N ARG A 208 -12.02 15.98 -23.96
CA ARG A 208 -11.71 14.82 -23.12
C ARG A 208 -12.82 13.79 -23.28
N THR A 209 -12.56 12.55 -22.85
CA THR A 209 -13.60 11.51 -22.78
C THR A 209 -14.35 11.64 -21.45
N THR A 210 -15.65 11.94 -21.51
CA THR A 210 -16.49 12.06 -20.31
C THR A 210 -16.59 10.72 -19.60
N GLY A 211 -16.50 10.74 -18.25
CA GLY A 211 -16.49 9.55 -17.41
C GLY A 211 -15.12 8.86 -17.28
N GLU A 212 -14.15 9.26 -18.10
CA GLU A 212 -12.78 8.71 -18.03
C GLU A 212 -11.76 9.76 -17.57
N ASN A 213 -11.74 10.91 -18.23
CA ASN A 213 -10.84 12.00 -17.89
C ASN A 213 -11.52 13.38 -17.98
N ALA A 214 -12.84 13.38 -17.94
CA ALA A 214 -13.67 14.58 -17.74
C ALA A 214 -14.94 14.24 -16.97
N ALA A 215 -15.34 15.13 -16.05
CA ALA A 215 -16.57 14.97 -15.28
C ALA A 215 -17.18 16.33 -14.96
N LEU A 216 -18.49 16.31 -14.67
CA LEU A 216 -19.26 17.49 -14.24
C LEU A 216 -19.83 17.23 -12.86
N TYR A 217 -19.69 18.18 -11.98
CA TYR A 217 -20.18 18.15 -10.61
C TYR A 217 -21.16 19.29 -10.37
N GLY A 218 -22.07 19.09 -9.44
CA GLY A 218 -23.01 20.11 -9.05
C GLY A 218 -23.08 20.31 -7.53
N LEU A 219 -23.01 21.54 -7.07
CA LEU A 219 -23.45 21.91 -5.73
C LEU A 219 -24.72 22.71 -5.95
N ILE A 220 -25.88 22.05 -5.87
CA ILE A 220 -27.17 22.54 -6.37
C ILE A 220 -28.29 22.13 -5.42
N LYS A 221 -29.48 22.70 -5.60
CA LYS A 221 -30.68 22.15 -4.98
C LYS A 221 -31.03 20.84 -5.71
N LYS A 222 -30.96 19.72 -4.99
CA LYS A 222 -31.24 18.42 -5.58
C LYS A 222 -32.73 18.34 -5.99
N PRO A 223 -33.05 17.81 -7.18
CA PRO A 223 -34.45 17.68 -7.60
C PRO A 223 -35.29 16.91 -6.59
N GLY A 224 -36.41 17.53 -6.20
CA GLY A 224 -37.37 16.97 -5.26
C GLY A 224 -36.97 17.06 -3.79
N ASP A 225 -35.91 17.79 -3.44
CA ASP A 225 -35.53 17.99 -2.04
C ASP A 225 -36.39 19.05 -1.37
N ALA A 226 -37.49 18.61 -0.76
CA ALA A 226 -38.44 19.48 -0.06
C ALA A 226 -37.86 20.10 1.23
N THR A 227 -36.70 19.60 1.71
CA THR A 227 -36.06 20.14 2.92
C THR A 227 -35.16 21.34 2.60
N CYS A 228 -34.79 21.49 1.35
CA CYS A 228 -33.92 22.58 0.85
C CYS A 228 -34.81 23.78 0.50
N THR A 229 -35.23 24.53 1.52
CA THR A 229 -36.21 25.64 1.36
C THR A 229 -35.56 26.97 0.99
N ASP A 230 -34.26 27.10 1.25
CA ASP A 230 -33.53 28.36 1.07
C ASP A 230 -33.09 28.58 -0.38
N ALA A 231 -32.92 27.50 -1.13
CA ALA A 231 -32.60 27.56 -2.55
C ALA A 231 -33.86 27.80 -3.40
N ARG A 232 -33.73 28.58 -4.44
CA ARG A 232 -34.85 29.09 -5.23
C ARG A 232 -35.51 28.07 -6.13
N ARG A 233 -34.70 27.25 -6.85
CA ARG A 233 -35.24 26.26 -7.81
C ARG A 233 -34.47 24.94 -7.71
N ASP A 234 -35.20 23.84 -7.91
CA ASP A 234 -34.58 22.54 -8.08
C ASP A 234 -33.66 22.57 -9.32
N GLY A 235 -32.40 22.15 -9.17
CA GLY A 235 -31.43 22.12 -10.25
C GLY A 235 -31.60 20.89 -11.15
N VAL A 236 -32.73 20.82 -11.84
CA VAL A 236 -33.14 19.67 -12.66
C VAL A 236 -32.23 19.49 -13.86
N GLU A 237 -31.95 20.60 -14.58
CA GLU A 237 -31.09 20.55 -15.77
C GLU A 237 -29.62 20.32 -15.39
N TYR A 238 -29.15 20.88 -14.28
CA TYR A 238 -27.79 20.62 -13.80
C TYR A 238 -27.62 19.14 -13.36
N ASN A 239 -28.60 18.60 -12.61
CA ASN A 239 -28.57 17.19 -12.23
C ASN A 239 -28.58 16.29 -13.45
N ARG A 240 -29.42 16.58 -14.46
CA ARG A 240 -29.48 15.84 -15.72
C ARG A 240 -28.13 15.87 -16.45
N ALA A 241 -27.47 17.01 -16.45
CA ALA A 241 -26.15 17.16 -17.09
C ALA A 241 -25.09 16.32 -16.34
N VAL A 242 -25.10 16.33 -15.01
CA VAL A 242 -24.19 15.52 -14.19
C VAL A 242 -24.42 14.02 -14.47
N ASP A 243 -25.68 13.58 -14.48
CA ASP A 243 -26.02 12.18 -14.78
C ASP A 243 -25.57 11.75 -16.19
N LEU A 244 -25.63 12.66 -17.15
CA LEU A 244 -25.29 12.41 -18.56
C LEU A 244 -23.75 12.37 -18.77
N ILE A 245 -23.01 13.20 -18.03
CA ILE A 245 -21.55 13.41 -18.22
C ILE A 245 -20.73 12.50 -17.29
N GLY A 246 -21.26 12.23 -16.11
CA GLY A 246 -20.56 11.54 -15.04
C GLY A 246 -20.01 12.53 -14.02
N GLY A 247 -20.16 12.19 -12.76
CA GLY A 247 -19.78 13.01 -11.62
C GLY A 247 -20.75 12.84 -10.47
N ALA A 248 -20.84 13.85 -9.59
CA ALA A 248 -21.65 13.77 -8.39
C ALA A 248 -22.34 15.11 -8.08
N VAL A 249 -23.46 15.03 -7.35
CA VAL A 249 -24.23 16.21 -6.94
C VAL A 249 -24.28 16.29 -5.41
N GLY A 250 -23.89 17.44 -4.87
CA GLY A 250 -24.08 17.82 -3.46
C GLY A 250 -25.22 18.78 -3.30
N SER A 251 -25.75 18.92 -2.08
CA SER A 251 -26.84 19.86 -1.79
C SER A 251 -26.30 21.25 -1.47
N ILE A 252 -26.83 22.24 -2.14
CA ILE A 252 -26.55 23.67 -1.85
C ILE A 252 -27.12 24.08 -0.46
N CYS A 253 -28.06 23.30 0.08
CA CYS A 253 -28.64 23.54 1.40
C CYS A 253 -27.89 22.86 2.55
N ASP A 254 -26.77 22.16 2.26
CA ASP A 254 -25.97 21.60 3.34
C ASP A 254 -25.33 22.73 4.16
N ALA A 255 -25.39 22.62 5.48
CA ALA A 255 -24.82 23.63 6.37
C ALA A 255 -23.29 23.74 6.24
N ASN A 256 -22.65 22.76 5.61
CA ASN A 256 -21.18 22.71 5.49
C ASN A 256 -20.83 21.85 4.27
N TYR A 257 -20.20 22.46 3.29
CA TYR A 257 -19.84 21.79 2.02
C TYR A 257 -18.57 20.93 2.10
N THR A 258 -17.93 20.81 3.27
CA THR A 258 -16.69 20.04 3.40
C THR A 258 -16.87 18.61 2.89
N ASN A 259 -17.94 17.94 3.29
CA ASN A 259 -18.18 16.55 2.88
C ASN A 259 -18.41 16.43 1.36
N THR A 260 -19.19 17.34 0.79
CA THR A 260 -19.46 17.38 -0.66
C THR A 260 -18.16 17.56 -1.44
N PHE A 261 -17.30 18.53 -1.02
CA PHE A 261 -16.04 18.77 -1.71
C PHE A 261 -15.04 17.61 -1.52
N LYS A 262 -15.11 16.88 -0.41
CA LYS A 262 -14.31 15.65 -0.25
C LYS A 262 -14.77 14.56 -1.22
N ILE A 263 -16.09 14.39 -1.38
CA ILE A 263 -16.64 13.41 -2.33
C ILE A 263 -16.22 13.78 -3.77
N ILE A 264 -16.31 15.05 -4.12
CA ILE A 264 -15.89 15.56 -5.45
C ILE A 264 -14.39 15.31 -5.63
N SER A 265 -13.58 15.63 -4.60
CA SER A 265 -12.12 15.44 -4.65
C SER A 265 -11.74 13.96 -4.81
N ASP A 266 -12.45 13.07 -4.12
CA ASP A 266 -12.22 11.62 -4.21
C ASP A 266 -12.59 11.10 -5.61
N ASP A 267 -13.70 11.56 -6.14
CA ASP A 267 -14.15 11.19 -7.50
C ASP A 267 -13.16 11.69 -8.56
N ILE A 268 -12.70 12.94 -8.43
CA ILE A 268 -11.66 13.50 -9.32
C ILE A 268 -10.36 12.68 -9.19
N ALA A 269 -9.97 12.27 -7.98
CA ALA A 269 -8.77 11.44 -7.78
C ALA A 269 -8.88 10.12 -8.55
N ASN A 270 -10.07 9.54 -8.62
CA ASN A 270 -10.30 8.32 -9.41
C ASN A 270 -10.14 8.55 -10.93
N LEU A 271 -10.45 9.75 -11.42
CA LEU A 271 -10.19 10.10 -12.83
C LEU A 271 -8.70 10.31 -13.10
N LEU A 272 -7.92 10.67 -12.06
CA LEU A 272 -6.48 10.91 -12.18
C LEU A 272 -5.66 9.62 -12.15
N VAL A 273 -6.26 8.49 -11.83
CA VAL A 273 -5.55 7.21 -11.72
C VAL A 273 -4.94 6.87 -13.07
N ASN A 274 -3.63 6.73 -13.09
CA ASN A 274 -2.89 6.38 -14.29
C ASN A 274 -3.12 4.90 -14.63
N LYS A 275 -3.57 4.66 -15.83
CA LYS A 275 -3.80 3.33 -16.38
C LYS A 275 -2.79 3.06 -17.49
N TYR A 276 -2.23 1.86 -17.50
CA TYR A 276 -1.23 1.46 -18.51
C TYR A 276 -1.67 0.13 -19.13
N THR A 277 -1.68 0.08 -20.45
CA THR A 277 -1.91 -1.18 -21.16
C THR A 277 -0.59 -1.94 -21.25
N LEU A 278 -0.60 -3.17 -20.77
CA LEU A 278 0.55 -4.06 -20.81
C LEU A 278 0.49 -4.89 -22.10
N ASP A 279 1.47 -4.73 -22.98
CA ASP A 279 1.54 -5.44 -24.24
C ASP A 279 2.95 -6.02 -24.43
N PRO A 280 3.05 -7.35 -24.54
CA PRO A 280 2.00 -8.35 -24.59
C PRO A 280 1.32 -8.60 -23.22
N LEU A 281 0.17 -9.25 -23.23
CA LEU A 281 -0.61 -9.58 -22.03
C LEU A 281 0.24 -10.34 -21.01
N PRO A 282 0.27 -9.90 -19.74
CA PRO A 282 1.01 -10.60 -18.70
C PRO A 282 0.45 -12.01 -18.43
N ASP A 283 1.35 -12.95 -18.14
CA ASP A 283 0.96 -14.29 -17.68
C ASP A 283 0.46 -14.19 -16.23
N ASP A 284 -0.74 -14.67 -15.97
CA ASP A 284 -1.33 -14.82 -14.63
C ASP A 284 -1.31 -13.54 -13.76
N GLY A 285 -1.19 -12.37 -14.39
CA GLY A 285 -1.18 -11.11 -13.68
C GLY A 285 0.06 -10.83 -12.83
N GLU A 286 1.11 -11.59 -13.00
CA GLU A 286 2.38 -11.39 -12.27
C GLU A 286 3.13 -10.17 -12.81
N VAL A 287 2.70 -9.00 -12.36
CA VAL A 287 3.33 -7.73 -12.70
C VAL A 287 4.05 -7.21 -11.46
N LYS A 288 5.31 -6.88 -11.63
CA LYS A 288 6.13 -6.29 -10.57
C LYS A 288 6.43 -4.84 -10.94
N ILE A 289 6.21 -3.95 -9.98
CA ILE A 289 6.56 -2.53 -10.15
C ILE A 289 7.58 -2.18 -9.07
N THR A 290 8.64 -1.49 -9.48
CA THR A 290 9.63 -0.96 -8.55
C THR A 290 9.84 0.53 -8.73
N ILE A 291 10.15 1.19 -7.63
CA ILE A 291 10.61 2.57 -7.56
C ILE A 291 12.03 2.49 -6.99
N GLY A 292 13.01 2.64 -7.86
CA GLY A 292 14.38 2.27 -7.51
C GLY A 292 14.44 0.78 -7.21
N ASP A 293 14.91 0.41 -6.03
CA ASP A 293 15.02 -1.00 -5.60
C ASP A 293 13.85 -1.46 -4.72
N GLU A 294 12.84 -0.58 -4.52
CA GLU A 294 11.71 -0.87 -3.64
C GLU A 294 10.45 -1.30 -4.39
N UNK A 295 9.61 -2.27 -4.11
CA UNK A 295 8.49 -2.70 -4.67
C UNK A 295 7.45 -1.76 -4.39
N PHE A 296 6.76 -1.60 -5.27
CA PHE A 296 5.54 -0.78 -5.14
C PHE A 296 4.31 -1.68 -5.26
N UNK A 297 3.58 -1.63 -4.49
CA UNK A 297 2.55 -2.52 -4.33
C UNK A 297 1.22 -2.05 -4.54
N ASP A 298 1.00 -0.72 -4.59
CA ASP A 298 -0.37 -0.15 -4.55
C ASP A 298 -0.97 0.03 -5.96
N PHE A 299 -1.24 -1.08 -6.62
CA PHE A 299 -1.81 -1.13 -7.96
C PHE A 299 -2.65 -2.40 -8.13
N THR A 300 -3.45 -2.44 -9.19
CA THR A 300 -4.19 -3.63 -9.63
C THR A 300 -3.88 -3.90 -11.09
N VAL A 301 -4.01 -5.16 -11.53
CA VAL A 301 -3.89 -5.56 -12.93
C VAL A 301 -5.13 -6.41 -13.28
N GLU A 302 -5.83 -5.95 -14.31
CA GLU A 302 -6.96 -6.68 -14.89
C GLU A 302 -6.70 -6.87 -16.37
N UNK A 303 -6.34 -7.99 -16.72
CA UNK A 303 -6.04 -8.28 -18.00
C UNK A 303 -4.76 -7.68 -18.36
N ASP A 304 -4.88 -6.91 -19.23
CA ASP A 304 -3.72 -6.14 -19.69
C ASP A 304 -3.68 -4.72 -19.10
N LEU A 305 -4.68 -4.35 -18.35
CA LEU A 305 -4.79 -3.01 -17.81
C LEU A 305 -4.22 -2.95 -16.39
N LEU A 306 -3.11 -2.22 -16.23
CA LEU A 306 -2.50 -1.89 -14.94
C LEU A 306 -3.08 -0.55 -14.47
N THR A 307 -3.56 -0.50 -13.24
CA THR A 307 -4.14 0.69 -12.62
C THR A 307 -3.43 0.98 -11.30
N PHE A 308 -2.85 2.15 -11.14
CA PHE A 308 -2.28 2.60 -9.87
C PHE A 308 -3.41 3.04 -8.92
N ASN A 309 -3.49 2.43 -7.74
CA ASN A 309 -4.45 2.84 -6.70
C ASN A 309 -4.00 4.11 -5.98
N SER A 310 -2.71 4.30 -5.82
CA SER A 310 -2.12 5.58 -5.41
C SER A 310 -1.07 5.99 -6.43
N ILE A 311 -1.20 7.22 -6.92
CA ILE A 311 -0.32 7.71 -7.99
C ILE A 311 1.06 8.05 -7.40
N PRO A 312 2.14 7.43 -7.88
CA PRO A 312 3.48 7.83 -7.43
C PRO A 312 3.79 9.30 -7.72
N ALA A 313 4.63 9.91 -6.90
CA ALA A 313 4.97 11.33 -7.03
C ALA A 313 5.55 11.65 -8.42
N ALA A 314 5.27 12.84 -8.92
CA ALA A 314 5.81 13.31 -10.21
C ALA A 314 7.35 13.31 -10.17
N GLY A 315 7.96 12.86 -11.24
CA GLY A 315 9.42 12.72 -11.35
C GLY A 315 9.96 11.39 -10.87
N THR A 316 9.11 10.53 -10.28
CA THR A 316 9.52 9.19 -9.86
C THR A 316 9.77 8.30 -11.08
N GLU A 317 10.94 7.66 -11.12
CA GLU A 317 11.25 6.66 -12.15
C GLU A 317 10.69 5.31 -11.69
N LEU A 318 9.84 4.73 -12.53
CA LEU A 318 9.19 3.44 -12.29
C LEU A 318 9.71 2.40 -13.28
N SER A 319 9.86 1.17 -12.81
CA SER A 319 10.11 0.01 -13.67
C SER A 319 8.95 -0.96 -13.50
N ILE A 320 8.27 -1.27 -14.60
CA ILE A 320 7.23 -2.29 -14.66
C ILE A 320 7.82 -3.52 -15.33
N SER A 321 7.81 -4.65 -14.65
CA SER A 321 8.32 -5.90 -15.20
C SER A 321 7.27 -7.00 -15.05
N TYR A 322 7.16 -7.84 -16.07
CA TYR A 322 6.22 -8.95 -16.10
C TYR A 322 6.67 -9.97 -17.15
N ARG A 323 6.07 -11.15 -17.12
CA ARG A 323 6.33 -12.19 -18.11
C ARG A 323 5.10 -12.41 -18.96
N SER A 324 5.34 -12.80 -20.21
CA SER A 324 4.31 -13.17 -21.16
C SER A 324 4.78 -14.35 -22.01
N GLY A 325 3.86 -15.25 -22.37
CA GLY A 325 4.10 -16.40 -23.25
C GLY A 325 4.59 -17.65 -22.52
N ARG A 326 4.14 -17.82 -21.31
CA ARG A 326 4.46 -19.05 -20.56
C ARG A 326 3.90 -20.32 -21.20
N UNK A 327 4.65 -21.32 -21.06
CA UNK A 327 4.14 -22.57 -21.44
C UNK A 327 4.25 -23.52 -20.30
N GLY A 328 3.23 -23.96 -19.83
CA GLY A 328 3.18 -24.87 -18.69
C GLY A 328 3.08 -24.12 -17.37
N VAL A 329 3.17 -24.86 -16.24
CA VAL A 329 3.15 -24.22 -14.90
C VAL A 329 4.55 -23.69 -14.56
N VAL A 330 4.65 -22.40 -14.40
CA VAL A 330 5.91 -21.74 -13.98
C VAL A 330 5.78 -21.37 -12.52
N TYR A 331 6.62 -21.95 -11.70
CA TYR A 331 6.64 -21.66 -10.27
C TYR A 331 7.56 -20.47 -9.97
N UNK A 332 7.02 -19.61 -9.86
CA UNK A 332 7.63 -18.47 -9.48
C UNK A 332 7.72 -18.38 -8.06
N ARG A 333 6.51 -18.42 -7.61
CA ARG A 333 6.25 -18.59 -6.19
C ARG A 333 5.57 -19.92 -5.94
N LEU A 334 5.93 -20.58 -4.88
CA LEU A 334 5.39 -21.89 -4.55
C LEU A 334 4.83 -21.88 -3.12
N UNK A 335 3.79 -21.96 -2.88
CA UNK A 335 3.17 -21.98 -1.71
C UNK A 335 3.61 -23.16 -1.02
N LEU A 336 3.83 -23.06 0.06
CA LEU A 336 4.13 -24.16 0.94
C LEU A 336 2.91 -24.45 1.82
N ASP A 337 2.25 -25.51 1.52
CA ASP A 337 0.97 -25.86 2.19
C ASP A 337 1.15 -26.57 3.54
N LEU A 338 2.39 -26.88 3.91
CA LEU A 338 2.69 -27.67 5.10
C LEU A 338 3.53 -26.84 6.08
N ASP A 339 3.44 -27.19 7.34
CA ASP A 339 4.33 -26.60 8.35
C ASP A 339 5.77 -27.05 8.09
N TYR A 340 6.72 -26.15 8.26
CA TYR A 340 8.14 -26.40 8.01
C TYR A 340 9.01 -25.61 8.99
N VAL A 341 10.24 -26.09 9.17
CA VAL A 341 11.30 -25.36 9.86
C VAL A 341 12.00 -24.49 8.80
N PRO A 342 11.96 -23.15 8.90
CA PRO A 342 12.47 -22.29 7.80
C PRO A 342 13.90 -22.60 7.36
N GLU A 343 14.80 -22.82 8.29
CA GLU A 343 16.21 -23.10 8.01
C GLU A 343 16.45 -24.47 7.37
N SER A 344 15.42 -25.33 7.32
CA SER A 344 15.51 -26.66 6.75
C SER A 344 15.12 -26.74 5.28
N ILE A 345 14.59 -25.65 4.73
CA ILE A 345 14.17 -25.63 3.32
C ILE A 345 15.39 -25.80 2.42
N ASP A 346 15.35 -26.83 1.56
CA ASP A 346 16.39 -27.14 0.61
C ASP A 346 15.77 -27.41 -0.76
N VAL A 347 16.17 -26.66 -1.76
CA VAL A 347 15.69 -26.78 -3.15
C VAL A 347 16.77 -27.46 -3.96
N GLN A 348 16.41 -28.54 -4.63
CA GLN A 348 17.39 -29.34 -5.38
C GLN A 348 17.01 -29.50 -6.85
N UNK A 349 17.78 -29.34 -7.52
CA UNK A 349 17.58 -29.59 -8.83
C UNK A 349 18.28 -30.86 -9.14
N GLY A 350 17.71 -31.95 -9.35
CA GLY A 350 18.28 -33.30 -9.31
C GLY A 350 18.86 -33.63 -7.95
N ASP A 351 20.07 -34.09 -7.93
CA ASP A 351 20.78 -34.46 -6.68
C ASP A 351 21.59 -33.28 -6.10
N THR A 352 21.49 -32.10 -6.64
CA THR A 352 22.32 -30.94 -6.23
C THR A 352 21.45 -29.86 -5.60
N SER A 353 21.75 -29.52 -4.34
CA SER A 353 21.10 -28.40 -3.67
C SER A 353 21.46 -27.07 -4.32
N LEU A 354 20.51 -26.21 -4.50
CA LEU A 354 20.74 -24.84 -4.94
C LEU A 354 21.44 -24.07 -3.83
N GLU A 355 22.34 -23.19 -4.20
CA GLU A 355 23.08 -22.37 -3.24
C GLU A 355 22.11 -21.46 -2.48
N GLN A 356 22.28 -21.37 -1.16
CA GLN A 356 21.48 -20.48 -0.32
C GLN A 356 21.55 -19.04 -0.84
N GLY A 357 20.39 -18.40 -0.95
CA GLY A 357 20.28 -17.05 -1.51
C GLY A 357 19.86 -17.02 -2.98
N THR A 358 19.88 -18.18 -3.69
CA THR A 358 19.34 -18.26 -5.04
C THR A 358 17.80 -18.40 -5.03
N TYR A 359 17.26 -18.78 -3.90
CA TYR A 359 15.82 -18.79 -3.65
C TYR A 359 15.55 -18.11 -2.30
N LEU A 360 14.35 -17.60 -2.09
CA LEU A 360 13.98 -16.90 -0.89
C LEU A 360 12.71 -17.50 -0.30
N LEU A 361 12.67 -17.62 1.02
CA LEU A 361 11.48 -18.00 1.74
C LEU A 361 10.78 -16.74 2.24
N ASP A 362 9.57 -16.51 1.76
CA ASP A 362 8.69 -15.43 2.24
C ASP A 362 7.82 -16.00 3.36
N GLU A 363 8.29 -15.86 4.59
CA GLU A 363 7.59 -16.38 5.78
C GLU A 363 6.25 -15.69 6.05
N GLN A 364 6.04 -14.49 5.50
CA GLN A 364 4.77 -13.77 5.69
C GLN A 364 3.65 -14.35 4.82
N THR A 365 3.99 -14.76 3.61
CA THR A 365 3.04 -15.36 2.67
C THR A 365 3.12 -16.88 2.64
N ASN A 366 4.09 -17.47 3.32
CA ASN A 366 4.36 -18.90 3.29
C ASN A 366 4.74 -19.40 1.89
N GLU A 367 5.45 -18.56 1.15
CA GLU A 367 5.82 -18.85 -0.23
C GLU A 367 7.31 -18.98 -0.40
N LEU A 368 7.72 -19.95 -1.19
CA LEU A 368 9.09 -20.10 -1.67
C LEU A 368 9.20 -19.37 -3.01
N VAL A 369 10.07 -18.37 -3.08
CA VAL A 369 10.38 -17.61 -4.30
C VAL A 369 11.55 -18.30 -4.99
N LEU A 370 11.33 -18.82 -6.17
CA LEU A 370 12.30 -19.63 -6.90
C LEU A 370 13.06 -18.81 -7.94
N PRO A 371 14.30 -19.19 -8.29
CA PRO A 371 15.04 -18.50 -9.34
C PRO A 371 14.41 -18.70 -10.72
N GLU A 372 14.57 -17.69 -11.56
CA GLU A 372 13.95 -17.64 -12.91
C GLU A 372 14.57 -18.64 -13.91
N ASP A 373 15.73 -19.18 -13.62
CA ASP A 373 16.48 -20.06 -14.54
C ASP A 373 16.16 -21.55 -14.36
N LEU A 374 15.20 -21.91 -13.53
CA LEU A 374 14.73 -23.30 -13.38
C LEU A 374 13.82 -23.72 -14.55
N GLN A 375 14.20 -23.36 -15.77
CA GLN A 375 13.36 -23.62 -16.96
C GLN A 375 13.34 -25.09 -17.34
N ASN A 376 12.14 -25.66 -17.47
CA ASN A 376 11.94 -27.03 -17.95
C ASN A 376 12.73 -28.06 -17.14
N VAL A 377 12.91 -27.79 -15.85
CA VAL A 377 13.66 -28.62 -14.90
C VAL A 377 12.69 -29.23 -13.89
N THR A 378 12.92 -30.47 -13.53
CA THR A 378 12.28 -31.06 -12.37
C THR A 378 13.13 -30.73 -11.15
N PHE A 379 12.51 -30.16 -10.13
CA PHE A 379 13.17 -29.82 -8.88
C PHE A 379 12.39 -30.41 -7.71
N SER A 380 13.06 -30.63 -6.60
CA SER A 380 12.43 -31.02 -5.35
C SER A 380 12.62 -29.96 -4.29
N VAL A 381 11.64 -29.79 -3.45
CA VAL A 381 11.72 -29.00 -2.22
C VAL A 381 11.69 -29.98 -1.06
N ASN A 382 12.71 -29.91 -0.23
CA ASN A 382 12.87 -30.75 0.95
C ASN A 382 12.75 -29.87 2.19
N TRP A 383 12.13 -30.38 3.25
CA TRP A 383 11.99 -29.63 4.50
C TRP A 383 11.79 -30.56 5.69
N LEU A 384 11.99 -30.01 6.90
CA LEU A 384 11.69 -30.69 8.15
C LEU A 384 10.37 -30.17 8.72
N GLU A 385 9.53 -31.09 9.16
CA GLU A 385 8.28 -30.74 9.86
C GLU A 385 8.62 -30.23 11.26
N PRO A 386 8.10 -29.08 11.71
CA PRO A 386 8.32 -28.61 13.06
C PRO A 386 7.58 -29.47 14.06
N ILE A 387 8.33 -30.02 15.02
CA ILE A 387 7.73 -30.75 16.13
C ILE A 387 8.15 -30.06 17.44
N PRO A 388 7.35 -30.18 18.51
CA PRO A 388 7.74 -29.57 19.78
C PRO A 388 9.03 -30.18 20.29
N LEU A 389 10.11 -29.44 20.27
CA LEU A 389 11.41 -29.90 20.78
C LEU A 389 11.32 -30.12 22.28
N LYS A 390 12.05 -31.14 22.76
CA LYS A 390 12.15 -31.42 24.20
C LYS A 390 12.90 -30.25 24.85
N TYR A 391 12.26 -29.60 25.79
CA TYR A 391 12.81 -28.46 26.53
C TYR A 391 13.00 -28.77 28.03
N SER A 392 12.41 -29.88 28.52
CA SER A 392 12.43 -30.24 29.94
C SER A 392 13.19 -31.55 30.14
N PHE A 393 14.15 -31.55 31.08
CA PHE A 393 15.11 -32.64 31.27
C PHE A 393 15.19 -32.97 32.75
N ASP A 394 15.16 -34.27 33.08
CA ASP A 394 15.24 -34.74 34.42
C ASP A 394 16.64 -34.45 35.00
N VAL A 395 16.70 -34.08 36.28
CA VAL A 395 17.95 -33.89 37.02
C VAL A 395 17.82 -34.57 38.36
N ALA A 396 18.97 -34.89 38.95
CA ALA A 396 18.95 -35.54 40.26
C ALA A 396 18.35 -34.65 41.33
N SER A 397 17.58 -35.22 42.24
CA SER A 397 16.88 -34.51 43.33
C SER A 397 17.82 -33.83 44.34
N ASP A 398 19.10 -34.25 44.38
CA ASP A 398 20.11 -33.65 45.25
C ASP A 398 21.01 -32.64 44.52
N LEU A 399 20.58 -32.12 43.41
CA LEU A 399 21.20 -31.01 42.65
C LEU A 399 21.46 -29.80 43.54
N ILE A 400 22.64 -29.21 43.46
CA ILE A 400 22.99 -27.95 44.16
C ILE A 400 22.72 -26.77 43.22
N ARG A 401 21.61 -26.12 43.34
CA ARG A 401 21.18 -25.02 42.47
C ARG A 401 22.13 -23.83 42.43
N SER A 402 22.76 -23.52 43.55
CA SER A 402 23.68 -22.39 43.65
C SER A 402 24.92 -22.57 42.77
N GLU A 403 25.21 -23.80 42.37
CA GLU A 403 26.33 -24.12 41.49
C GLU A 403 25.92 -24.10 40.01
N GLY A 404 24.61 -24.06 39.73
CA GLY A 404 24.09 -24.03 38.39
C GLY A 404 24.10 -25.38 37.67
N VAL A 405 23.52 -25.35 36.47
CA VAL A 405 23.57 -26.44 35.50
C VAL A 405 24.28 -25.89 34.25
N THR A 406 25.26 -26.58 33.73
CA THR A 406 25.89 -26.27 32.46
C THR A 406 25.34 -27.22 31.40
N VAL A 407 24.86 -26.65 30.30
CA VAL A 407 24.27 -27.41 29.20
C VAL A 407 25.28 -27.47 28.06
N TYR A 408 25.54 -28.64 27.56
CA TYR A 408 26.33 -28.86 26.33
C TYR A 408 25.40 -29.44 25.27
N VAL A 409 25.51 -28.92 24.08
CA VAL A 409 24.85 -29.47 22.89
C VAL A 409 25.96 -29.82 21.90
N ASP A 410 25.99 -31.07 21.52
CA ASP A 410 27.04 -31.62 20.61
C ASP A 410 28.46 -31.27 21.08
N GLN A 411 28.68 -31.33 22.41
CA GLN A 411 29.94 -31.09 23.12
C GLN A 411 30.32 -29.58 23.21
N GLU A 412 29.49 -28.67 22.76
CA GLU A 412 29.73 -27.23 22.92
C GLU A 412 28.76 -26.64 23.96
N ILE A 413 29.20 -25.62 24.69
CA ILE A 413 28.36 -24.94 25.70
C ILE A 413 27.19 -24.29 24.98
N PHE A 414 25.98 -24.62 25.45
CA PHE A 414 24.75 -24.11 24.87
C PHE A 414 24.19 -22.95 25.73
N ASP A 415 24.04 -21.80 25.13
CA ASP A 415 23.51 -20.60 25.80
C ASP A 415 21.99 -20.68 25.86
N THR A 416 21.47 -20.94 27.06
CA THR A 416 20.03 -21.11 27.28
C THR A 416 19.66 -20.63 28.70
N THR A 417 18.47 -20.15 28.86
CA THR A 417 17.91 -19.82 30.18
C THR A 417 17.43 -21.11 30.83
N ILE A 418 17.86 -21.34 32.08
CA ILE A 418 17.54 -22.56 32.83
C ILE A 418 16.54 -22.21 33.93
N THR A 419 15.38 -22.86 33.90
CA THR A 419 14.35 -22.76 34.95
C THR A 419 14.25 -24.12 35.67
N TYR A 420 14.15 -24.10 36.99
CA TYR A 420 14.07 -25.30 37.82
C TYR A 420 12.61 -25.62 38.15
N ASP A 421 12.19 -26.84 37.84
CA ASP A 421 10.88 -27.40 38.26
C ASP A 421 11.14 -28.41 39.37
N ASP A 422 11.04 -27.96 40.61
CA ASP A 422 11.33 -28.76 41.81
C ASP A 422 10.32 -29.87 42.03
N ASP A 423 9.05 -29.60 41.72
CA ASP A 423 7.99 -30.55 41.95
C ASP A 423 8.20 -31.82 41.11
N ARG A 424 8.83 -31.64 39.94
CA ARG A 424 9.08 -32.75 39.02
C ARG A 424 10.54 -33.20 38.91
N GLY A 425 11.44 -32.49 39.61
CA GLY A 425 12.88 -32.81 39.52
C GLY A 425 13.46 -32.62 38.13
N ARG A 426 13.15 -31.46 37.54
CA ARG A 426 13.54 -31.14 36.13
C ARG A 426 14.14 -29.77 36.00
N VAL A 427 14.85 -29.58 34.91
CA VAL A 427 15.22 -28.25 34.42
C VAL A 427 14.55 -28.03 33.08
N GLU A 428 14.13 -26.80 32.84
CA GLU A 428 13.57 -26.37 31.56
C GLU A 428 14.54 -25.42 30.90
N LEU A 429 14.76 -25.61 29.60
CA LEU A 429 15.72 -24.84 28.78
C LEU A 429 14.97 -23.98 27.78
N ASN A 430 15.31 -22.70 27.73
CA ASN A 430 14.70 -21.73 26.79
C ASN A 430 15.80 -20.84 26.18
N PRO A 431 16.10 -20.96 24.87
CA PRO A 431 15.48 -21.88 23.91
C PRO A 431 15.79 -23.35 24.16
N PRO A 432 14.98 -24.26 23.62
CA PRO A 432 15.29 -25.69 23.68
C PRO A 432 16.49 -26.02 22.79
N PRO A 433 17.24 -27.10 23.09
CA PRO A 433 18.34 -27.53 22.23
C PRO A 433 17.87 -27.88 20.81
N PRO A 434 18.72 -27.67 19.77
CA PRO A 434 18.35 -27.98 18.40
C PRO A 434 18.00 -29.44 18.16
N GLN A 435 17.17 -29.67 17.12
CA GLN A 435 16.74 -31.02 16.75
C GLN A 435 17.92 -31.96 16.51
N GLY A 436 17.76 -33.23 16.89
CA GLY A 436 18.71 -34.26 16.63
C GLY A 436 20.02 -34.20 17.43
N SER A 437 20.19 -33.15 18.24
CA SER A 437 21.43 -32.93 18.98
C SER A 437 21.59 -33.87 20.18
N SER A 438 22.86 -34.11 20.57
CA SER A 438 23.21 -34.76 21.84
C SER A 438 23.32 -33.70 22.92
N ILE A 439 22.64 -33.90 24.04
CA ILE A 439 22.51 -32.92 25.12
C ILE A 439 23.16 -33.51 26.39
N SER A 440 24.12 -32.80 26.97
CA SER A 440 24.72 -33.21 28.25
C SER A 440 24.46 -32.11 29.29
N LEU A 441 23.90 -32.51 30.43
CA LEU A 441 23.65 -31.62 31.57
C LEU A 441 24.71 -31.94 32.64
N PHE A 442 25.52 -30.95 33.01
CA PHE A 442 26.54 -31.07 34.06
C PHE A 442 26.12 -30.24 35.26
N TYR A 443 26.07 -30.84 36.44
CA TYR A 443 25.69 -30.12 37.67
C TYR A 443 26.30 -30.81 38.89
N LYS A 444 26.30 -30.11 40.02
CA LYS A 444 26.86 -30.62 41.26
C LYS A 444 25.76 -31.19 42.17
N LEU A 445 26.10 -32.27 42.87
CA LEU A 445 25.20 -32.95 43.81
C LEU A 445 25.65 -32.73 45.25
N ARG A 446 24.69 -32.69 46.15
CA ARG A 446 24.95 -32.74 47.59
C ARG A 446 25.42 -34.15 47.96
N GLN A 447 26.54 -34.23 48.64
CA GLN A 447 26.97 -35.52 49.20
C GLN A 447 26.08 -35.88 50.39
N LYS A 448 25.52 -37.05 50.35
CA LYS A 448 24.74 -37.60 51.50
C LYS A 448 25.63 -37.90 52.69
#